data_ef66902c9851091dafaa7f85669af4b8
#
_entry.id   ef66902c9851091dafaa7f85669af4b8
#
_cell.length_a   1.000
_cell.length_b   1.000
_cell.length_c   1.000
_cell.angle_alpha   90.00
_cell.angle_beta   90.00
_cell.angle_gamma   90.00
#
_symmetry.space_group_name_H-M   'P 1'
#
loop_
_entity.id
_entity.type
_entity.pdbx_description
1 polymer ?
#
loop_
_entity_poly.entity_id
_entity_poly.type
_entity_poly.pdbx_seq_one_letter_code
_entity_poly.pdbx_strand_id
1 'polypeptide(L)'
;VYKRQAQYWVPVATHAKGEMITFEPTAAKIPQVEKTFGFYWSQTFDPNGASFSDGFVNENGVVIVSNACTGIYKDDIMPVKDGGIGYGIRRLMAERATSARHAIDIAIDLLTTYGYFSEGRTYTVADANEAWQIAIHQGNTWAARRVQDNEVVYIPNNFMMDKLDATDTKNVILAPGMIERAIKNGRYKPAEPGVYKDFNFRAALAPAERRAADYNLSRNNLAWKKILGQNITDPEKFPYAAVNPKKMGVEEVKDLLRTHEKGIGADAGWYHYKGLGLCRPTTHESGVWVMNENALLTTGYRSIARPCETPYVPFFPLAKQAEKAGFLTAEKARAEHFKGTPELFSFNPDWPVFASVELANALEYKRGADMKANTKLIKGFEKVWGKKAAETAAVAQQICRFSPEKAARYLHAFNAESFDAATALAQKEVAKLMPHKVVVLADVIDPKSDQRVDVVLLSDKTLDATKVDVKKTVAGAGRSSVTTKVTLDQLAKPVSTRTMDFNKDGKADMVFNFAAKDLAKFMIPGTVYDFWLYTVNGKTRITGFDTALVAPDGYKPQKAKSETHDR
;
A
#
# COMPACT_ATOMS: atom_id res chain seq x y z
N VAL A 1 -13.04 1.28 5.30
CA VAL A 1 -11.91 0.33 5.36
C VAL A 1 -10.68 1.10 5.76
N TYR A 2 -10.21 0.85 6.95
CA TYR A 2 -9.00 1.47 7.50
C TYR A 2 -7.81 0.62 7.10
N LYS A 3 -6.77 1.25 6.55
CA LYS A 3 -5.59 0.52 6.08
C LYS A 3 -4.34 1.16 6.66
N ARG A 4 -3.51 0.37 7.29
CA ARG A 4 -2.20 0.74 7.80
C ARG A 4 -1.14 -0.14 7.15
N GLN A 5 0.05 0.39 7.00
CA GLN A 5 1.17 -0.33 6.43
C GLN A 5 2.22 -0.59 7.47
N ALA A 6 2.45 -1.87 7.73
CA ALA A 6 3.51 -2.33 8.59
C ALA A 6 4.63 -2.94 7.75
N GLN A 7 5.82 -2.94 8.29
CA GLN A 7 6.97 -3.66 7.76
C GLN A 7 7.42 -4.68 8.79
N TYR A 8 7.83 -5.85 8.30
CA TYR A 8 8.25 -6.97 9.13
C TYR A 8 9.53 -7.59 8.59
N TRP A 9 10.33 -8.11 9.50
CA TRP A 9 11.29 -9.15 9.20
C TRP A 9 10.81 -10.44 9.83
N VAL A 10 10.46 -11.42 9.01
CA VAL A 10 10.10 -12.76 9.46
C VAL A 10 11.36 -13.61 9.38
N PRO A 11 11.90 -14.10 10.51
CA PRO A 11 13.12 -14.90 10.51
C PRO A 11 12.89 -16.31 9.97
N VAL A 12 13.98 -16.95 9.59
CA VAL A 12 14.03 -18.40 9.35
C VAL A 12 13.34 -19.14 10.50
N ALA A 13 12.55 -20.14 10.17
CA ALA A 13 11.91 -21.01 11.15
C ALA A 13 12.10 -22.49 10.78
N THR A 14 12.14 -23.32 11.83
CA THR A 14 12.09 -24.78 11.69
C THR A 14 10.72 -25.26 12.12
N HIS A 15 10.15 -26.18 11.38
CA HIS A 15 8.81 -26.71 11.54
C HIS A 15 8.85 -28.21 11.83
N ALA A 16 7.86 -28.70 12.55
CA ALA A 16 7.72 -30.12 12.79
C ALA A 16 7.41 -30.86 11.48
N LYS A 17 7.94 -32.08 11.36
CA LYS A 17 7.61 -32.93 10.20
C LYS A 17 6.11 -33.20 10.15
N GLY A 18 5.49 -32.90 9.01
CA GLY A 18 4.05 -33.07 8.81
C GLY A 18 3.20 -31.95 9.40
N GLU A 19 3.80 -30.84 9.86
CA GLU A 19 3.06 -29.64 10.26
C GLU A 19 2.20 -29.13 9.11
N MET A 20 0.93 -28.83 9.42
CA MET A 20 -0.03 -28.31 8.46
C MET A 20 -0.31 -26.85 8.78
N ILE A 21 -0.27 -26.00 7.77
CA ILE A 21 -0.53 -24.55 7.92
C ILE A 21 -1.73 -24.12 7.08
N THR A 22 -2.40 -23.08 7.52
CA THR A 22 -3.37 -22.32 6.73
C THR A 22 -3.27 -20.85 7.09
N PHE A 23 -3.42 -19.98 6.11
CA PHE A 23 -3.40 -18.53 6.32
C PHE A 23 -4.81 -17.91 6.31
N GLU A 24 -5.81 -18.68 5.91
CA GLU A 24 -7.19 -18.22 5.78
C GLU A 24 -8.13 -19.30 6.34
N PRO A 25 -9.12 -18.93 7.16
CA PRO A 25 -9.92 -19.90 7.92
C PRO A 25 -10.62 -20.98 7.08
N THR A 26 -10.98 -20.64 5.82
CA THR A 26 -11.70 -21.52 4.89
C THR A 26 -10.81 -22.12 3.81
N ALA A 27 -9.52 -21.79 3.79
CA ALA A 27 -8.57 -22.30 2.81
C ALA A 27 -8.05 -23.69 3.18
N ALA A 28 -7.46 -24.36 2.20
CA ALA A 28 -6.84 -25.65 2.36
C ALA A 28 -5.72 -25.58 3.43
N LYS A 29 -5.60 -26.67 4.21
CA LYS A 29 -4.42 -26.89 5.04
C LYS A 29 -3.31 -27.47 4.16
N ILE A 30 -2.15 -26.85 4.24
CA ILE A 30 -1.02 -27.12 3.35
C ILE A 30 0.14 -27.68 4.19
N PRO A 31 0.82 -28.75 3.76
CA PRO A 31 2.01 -29.22 4.44
C PRO A 31 3.10 -28.14 4.47
N GLN A 32 3.63 -27.85 5.65
CA GLN A 32 4.76 -26.93 5.79
C GLN A 32 6.08 -27.67 5.50
N VAL A 33 7.05 -26.93 4.94
CA VAL A 33 8.42 -27.43 4.79
C VAL A 33 9.13 -27.39 6.15
N GLU A 34 10.11 -28.30 6.35
CA GLU A 34 10.82 -28.40 7.63
C GLU A 34 11.60 -27.13 7.99
N LYS A 35 12.02 -26.35 6.98
CA LYS A 35 12.70 -25.08 7.17
C LYS A 35 12.18 -24.03 6.19
N THR A 36 11.70 -22.91 6.72
CA THR A 36 11.29 -21.75 5.93
C THR A 36 12.37 -20.70 5.89
N PHE A 37 12.51 -20.01 4.75
CA PHE A 37 13.42 -18.89 4.61
C PHE A 37 12.93 -17.67 5.38
N GLY A 38 13.88 -16.83 5.81
CA GLY A 38 13.59 -15.50 6.32
C GLY A 38 13.21 -14.53 5.20
N PHE A 39 12.34 -13.57 5.50
CA PHE A 39 11.89 -12.61 4.49
C PHE A 39 11.48 -11.27 5.09
N TYR A 40 11.71 -10.22 4.30
CA TYR A 40 11.05 -8.93 4.48
C TYR A 40 9.62 -9.00 3.97
N TRP A 41 8.72 -8.37 4.70
CA TRP A 41 7.31 -8.31 4.34
C TRP A 41 6.75 -6.91 4.60
N SER A 42 6.20 -6.27 3.57
CA SER A 42 5.39 -5.06 3.67
C SER A 42 3.93 -5.44 3.57
N GLN A 43 3.13 -5.06 4.55
CA GLN A 43 1.74 -5.47 4.65
C GLN A 43 0.80 -4.29 4.79
N THR A 44 -0.30 -4.32 4.04
CA THR A 44 -1.43 -3.41 4.22
C THR A 44 -2.50 -4.10 5.04
N PHE A 45 -2.74 -3.61 6.25
CA PHE A 45 -3.80 -4.11 7.13
C PHE A 45 -5.15 -3.50 6.84
N ASP A 46 -6.16 -4.37 6.86
CA ASP A 46 -7.55 -4.00 7.08
C ASP A 46 -7.93 -4.39 8.52
N PRO A 47 -8.69 -3.59 9.28
CA PRO A 47 -9.14 -3.94 10.63
C PRO A 47 -9.94 -5.25 10.71
N ASN A 48 -10.56 -5.62 9.60
CA ASN A 48 -11.29 -6.89 9.48
C ASN A 48 -10.36 -8.09 9.22
N GLY A 49 -9.04 -7.90 9.26
CA GLY A 49 -8.06 -8.96 9.21
C GLY A 49 -7.56 -9.36 7.82
N ALA A 50 -7.99 -8.70 6.76
CA ALA A 50 -7.51 -9.02 5.42
C ALA A 50 -6.25 -8.23 5.07
N SER A 51 -5.14 -8.94 4.85
CA SER A 51 -3.97 -8.40 4.17
C SER A 51 -4.06 -8.68 2.68
N PHE A 52 -3.90 -7.66 1.82
CA PHE A 52 -4.12 -7.86 0.39
C PHE A 52 -3.20 -7.06 -0.55
N SER A 53 -2.27 -6.31 -0.03
CA SER A 53 -1.31 -5.54 -0.85
C SER A 53 0.09 -5.70 -0.28
N ASP A 54 0.62 -6.93 -0.37
CA ASP A 54 1.89 -7.27 0.23
C ASP A 54 3.00 -7.33 -0.80
N GLY A 55 4.18 -6.88 -0.39
CA GLY A 55 5.44 -7.13 -1.07
C GLY A 55 6.37 -7.94 -0.18
N PHE A 56 7.04 -8.93 -0.75
CA PHE A 56 7.98 -9.81 -0.06
C PHE A 56 9.34 -9.77 -0.73
N VAL A 57 10.40 -9.87 0.06
CA VAL A 57 11.75 -10.16 -0.41
C VAL A 57 12.34 -11.20 0.52
N ASN A 58 12.61 -12.39 0.05
CA ASN A 58 13.19 -13.43 0.89
C ASN A 58 14.73 -13.38 0.93
N GLU A 59 15.33 -14.14 1.84
CA GLU A 59 16.79 -14.14 2.05
C GLU A 59 17.61 -14.60 0.83
N ASN A 60 16.96 -15.24 -0.15
CA ASN A 60 17.57 -15.60 -1.44
C ASN A 60 17.44 -14.49 -2.50
N GLY A 61 16.92 -13.32 -2.14
CA GLY A 61 16.73 -12.19 -3.06
C GLY A 61 15.52 -12.29 -3.97
N VAL A 62 14.61 -13.22 -3.73
CA VAL A 62 13.38 -13.37 -4.50
C VAL A 62 12.35 -12.34 -4.06
N VAL A 63 11.97 -11.47 -4.97
CA VAL A 63 10.93 -10.44 -4.80
C VAL A 63 9.60 -10.98 -5.29
N ILE A 64 8.54 -10.83 -4.51
CA ILE A 64 7.19 -11.30 -4.84
C ILE A 64 6.19 -10.17 -4.59
N VAL A 65 5.51 -9.74 -5.63
CA VAL A 65 4.43 -8.74 -5.58
C VAL A 65 3.21 -9.21 -6.35
N SER A 66 2.06 -8.60 -6.14
CA SER A 66 0.86 -9.04 -6.83
C SER A 66 -0.16 -7.93 -7.08
N ASN A 67 -0.95 -8.13 -8.14
CA ASN A 67 -2.07 -7.28 -8.52
C ASN A 67 -3.35 -8.11 -8.55
N ALA A 68 -4.41 -7.64 -7.87
CA ALA A 68 -5.73 -8.25 -8.01
C ALA A 68 -6.21 -8.07 -9.45
N CYS A 69 -6.56 -9.16 -10.12
CA CYS A 69 -7.14 -9.18 -11.46
C CYS A 69 -8.54 -9.74 -11.33
N THR A 70 -9.54 -8.87 -11.35
CA THR A 70 -10.93 -9.23 -11.11
C THR A 70 -11.71 -9.39 -12.41
N GLY A 71 -12.78 -10.15 -12.35
CA GLY A 71 -13.66 -10.42 -13.46
C GLY A 71 -13.38 -11.78 -14.09
N ILE A 72 -14.29 -12.70 -13.84
CA ILE A 72 -14.28 -14.04 -14.39
C ILE A 72 -15.60 -14.27 -15.12
N TYR A 73 -15.59 -15.16 -16.08
CA TYR A 73 -16.83 -15.68 -16.64
C TYR A 73 -17.47 -16.63 -15.63
N LYS A 74 -18.74 -16.40 -15.28
CA LYS A 74 -19.45 -17.21 -14.27
C LYS A 74 -19.65 -18.66 -14.68
N ASP A 75 -19.67 -18.93 -15.97
CA ASP A 75 -19.79 -20.27 -16.57
C ASP A 75 -18.44 -21.00 -16.69
N ASP A 76 -17.35 -20.41 -16.20
CA ASP A 76 -15.99 -20.96 -16.26
C ASP A 76 -15.35 -21.12 -14.86
N ILE A 77 -16.18 -21.26 -13.84
CA ILE A 77 -15.72 -21.48 -12.47
C ILE A 77 -15.33 -22.95 -12.31
N MET A 78 -14.06 -23.16 -11.95
CA MET A 78 -13.53 -24.49 -11.66
C MET A 78 -13.62 -24.81 -10.17
N PRO A 79 -13.88 -26.06 -9.79
CA PRO A 79 -13.87 -26.46 -8.39
C PRO A 79 -12.49 -26.29 -7.77
N VAL A 80 -12.47 -26.12 -6.46
CA VAL A 80 -11.25 -26.10 -5.64
C VAL A 80 -11.27 -27.27 -4.66
N LYS A 81 -10.09 -27.77 -4.30
CA LYS A 81 -9.95 -28.85 -3.32
C LYS A 81 -9.75 -28.27 -1.93
N ASP A 82 -10.43 -28.82 -0.93
CA ASP A 82 -10.29 -28.49 0.49
C ASP A 82 -10.41 -26.98 0.81
N GLY A 83 -11.23 -26.25 0.02
CA GLY A 83 -11.38 -24.80 0.14
C GLY A 83 -10.43 -23.98 -0.72
N GLY A 84 -9.49 -24.62 -1.43
CA GLY A 84 -8.54 -23.95 -2.33
C GLY A 84 -7.43 -23.18 -1.62
N ILE A 85 -6.58 -22.55 -2.42
CA ILE A 85 -5.55 -21.65 -1.92
C ILE A 85 -5.90 -20.18 -2.28
N GLY A 86 -5.62 -19.27 -1.38
CA GLY A 86 -5.87 -17.84 -1.57
C GLY A 86 -4.63 -16.98 -1.52
N TYR A 87 -4.74 -15.86 -0.84
CA TYR A 87 -3.65 -14.88 -0.73
C TYR A 87 -2.39 -15.41 -0.06
N GLY A 88 -2.49 -16.48 0.73
CA GLY A 88 -1.36 -17.14 1.38
C GLY A 88 -0.30 -17.69 0.41
N ILE A 89 -0.63 -17.94 -0.87
CA ILE A 89 0.31 -18.45 -1.88
C ILE A 89 1.58 -17.61 -2.00
N ARG A 90 1.48 -16.29 -1.90
CA ARG A 90 2.63 -15.38 -1.99
C ARG A 90 3.59 -15.53 -0.81
N ARG A 91 3.07 -15.76 0.40
CA ARG A 91 3.89 -16.04 1.57
C ARG A 91 4.54 -17.41 1.46
N LEU A 92 3.83 -18.42 0.97
CA LEU A 92 4.41 -19.75 0.73
C LEU A 92 5.56 -19.69 -0.28
N MET A 93 5.43 -18.89 -1.35
CA MET A 93 6.55 -18.61 -2.26
C MET A 93 7.73 -17.94 -1.52
N ALA A 94 7.47 -16.91 -0.69
CA ALA A 94 8.52 -16.23 0.06
C ALA A 94 9.23 -17.17 1.06
N GLU A 95 8.48 -18.03 1.75
CA GLU A 95 9.01 -18.99 2.72
C GLU A 95 9.86 -20.11 2.10
N ARG A 96 9.68 -20.42 0.81
CA ARG A 96 10.18 -21.67 0.21
C ARG A 96 11.07 -21.49 -1.02
N ALA A 97 10.98 -20.35 -1.71
CA ALA A 97 11.65 -20.17 -3.00
C ALA A 97 13.14 -19.86 -2.86
N THR A 98 13.95 -20.52 -3.69
CA THR A 98 15.39 -20.27 -3.82
C THR A 98 15.72 -19.40 -5.04
N SER A 99 14.77 -19.22 -5.98
CA SER A 99 14.87 -18.39 -7.18
C SER A 99 13.49 -17.94 -7.64
N ALA A 100 13.42 -17.00 -8.57
CA ALA A 100 12.17 -16.57 -9.18
C ALA A 100 11.45 -17.74 -9.87
N ARG A 101 12.18 -18.57 -10.63
CA ARG A 101 11.60 -19.75 -11.28
C ARG A 101 11.06 -20.76 -10.24
N HIS A 102 11.81 -21.06 -9.20
CA HIS A 102 11.35 -21.97 -8.14
C HIS A 102 10.08 -21.46 -7.45
N ALA A 103 9.93 -20.13 -7.27
CA ALA A 103 8.68 -19.56 -6.73
C ALA A 103 7.48 -19.84 -7.65
N ILE A 104 7.68 -19.78 -8.96
CA ILE A 104 6.63 -20.13 -9.94
C ILE A 104 6.29 -21.61 -9.86
N ASP A 105 7.27 -22.50 -9.72
CA ASP A 105 7.04 -23.94 -9.59
C ASP A 105 6.23 -24.27 -8.33
N ILE A 106 6.57 -23.63 -7.20
CA ILE A 106 5.79 -23.73 -5.93
C ILE A 106 4.35 -23.27 -6.14
N ALA A 107 4.15 -22.13 -6.83
CA ALA A 107 2.80 -21.64 -7.11
C ALA A 107 2.01 -22.61 -7.99
N ILE A 108 2.63 -23.16 -9.01
CA ILE A 108 2.02 -24.16 -9.94
C ILE A 108 1.59 -25.41 -9.16
N ASP A 109 2.46 -25.96 -8.33
CA ASP A 109 2.17 -27.16 -7.53
C ASP A 109 0.97 -26.94 -6.60
N LEU A 110 0.93 -25.79 -5.92
CA LEU A 110 -0.16 -25.44 -5.03
C LEU A 110 -1.49 -25.23 -5.79
N LEU A 111 -1.44 -24.54 -6.92
CA LEU A 111 -2.62 -24.28 -7.76
C LEU A 111 -3.14 -25.56 -8.40
N THR A 112 -2.26 -26.44 -8.85
CA THR A 112 -2.64 -27.73 -9.43
C THR A 112 -3.26 -28.64 -8.39
N THR A 113 -2.76 -28.59 -7.17
CA THR A 113 -3.23 -29.45 -6.07
C THR A 113 -4.55 -28.97 -5.49
N TYR A 114 -4.69 -27.67 -5.21
CA TYR A 114 -5.80 -27.11 -4.44
C TYR A 114 -6.74 -26.21 -5.25
N GLY A 115 -6.26 -25.60 -6.33
CA GLY A 115 -6.96 -24.54 -7.06
C GLY A 115 -7.01 -23.22 -6.30
N TYR A 116 -7.29 -22.14 -7.01
CA TYR A 116 -7.39 -20.79 -6.44
C TYR A 116 -8.84 -20.43 -6.13
N PHE A 117 -9.16 -20.04 -4.91
CA PHE A 117 -10.56 -19.81 -4.52
C PHE A 117 -11.12 -18.42 -4.86
N SER A 118 -10.26 -17.44 -5.12
CA SER A 118 -10.69 -16.07 -5.43
C SER A 118 -10.85 -15.85 -6.94
N GLU A 119 -11.38 -14.69 -7.34
CA GLU A 119 -11.63 -14.38 -8.77
C GLU A 119 -10.36 -14.40 -9.62
N GLY A 120 -9.27 -13.84 -9.13
CA GLY A 120 -8.00 -13.88 -9.85
C GLY A 120 -6.98 -12.85 -9.39
N ARG A 121 -5.75 -13.12 -9.80
CA ARG A 121 -4.59 -12.31 -9.46
C ARG A 121 -3.44 -12.55 -10.44
N THR A 122 -2.59 -11.56 -10.64
CA THR A 122 -1.29 -11.74 -11.27
C THR A 122 -0.21 -11.53 -10.23
N TYR A 123 0.67 -12.51 -10.05
CA TYR A 123 1.89 -12.37 -9.27
C TYR A 123 3.05 -12.06 -10.20
N THR A 124 3.89 -11.12 -9.79
CA THR A 124 5.19 -10.86 -10.41
C THR A 124 6.26 -11.31 -9.44
N VAL A 125 7.12 -12.19 -9.90
CA VAL A 125 8.22 -12.77 -9.13
C VAL A 125 9.52 -12.49 -9.85
N ALA A 126 10.53 -11.98 -9.14
CA ALA A 126 11.82 -11.65 -9.75
C ALA A 126 12.97 -11.92 -8.77
N ASP A 127 14.11 -12.25 -9.32
CA ASP A 127 15.40 -12.25 -8.66
C ASP A 127 16.44 -11.49 -9.51
N ALA A 128 17.72 -11.60 -9.20
CA ALA A 128 18.76 -10.89 -9.94
C ALA A 128 18.94 -11.39 -11.40
N ASN A 129 18.43 -12.58 -11.73
CA ASN A 129 18.67 -13.25 -13.00
C ASN A 129 17.46 -13.24 -13.94
N GLU A 130 16.26 -13.31 -13.39
CA GLU A 130 15.04 -13.40 -14.19
C GLU A 130 13.79 -12.87 -13.47
N ALA A 131 12.77 -12.60 -14.27
CA ALA A 131 11.45 -12.22 -13.78
C ALA A 131 10.37 -13.06 -14.47
N TRP A 132 9.36 -13.43 -13.70
CA TRP A 132 8.21 -14.19 -14.16
C TRP A 132 6.92 -13.51 -13.73
N GLN A 133 5.89 -13.69 -14.52
CA GLN A 133 4.53 -13.39 -14.09
C GLN A 133 3.69 -14.67 -14.17
N ILE A 134 2.86 -14.89 -13.14
CA ILE A 134 1.82 -15.92 -13.17
C ILE A 134 0.47 -15.26 -12.98
N ALA A 135 -0.36 -15.31 -14.03
CA ALA A 135 -1.75 -14.90 -14.00
C ALA A 135 -2.59 -16.08 -13.54
N ILE A 136 -3.33 -15.90 -12.47
CA ILE A 136 -4.12 -16.94 -11.82
C ILE A 136 -5.59 -16.53 -11.88
N HIS A 137 -6.41 -17.37 -12.46
CA HIS A 137 -7.84 -17.30 -12.46
C HIS A 137 -8.41 -18.32 -11.45
N GLN A 138 -9.66 -18.20 -11.07
CA GLN A 138 -10.31 -19.09 -10.13
C GLN A 138 -10.21 -20.58 -10.54
N GLY A 139 -10.05 -21.47 -9.54
CA GLY A 139 -9.83 -22.90 -9.75
C GLY A 139 -8.42 -23.23 -10.21
N ASN A 140 -8.25 -24.30 -10.95
CA ASN A 140 -6.96 -24.68 -11.55
C ASN A 140 -6.80 -24.06 -12.94
N THR A 141 -6.73 -22.72 -13.00
CA THR A 141 -6.62 -21.97 -14.26
C THR A 141 -5.56 -20.90 -14.11
N TRP A 142 -4.44 -21.08 -14.77
CA TRP A 142 -3.30 -20.16 -14.65
C TRP A 142 -2.40 -20.21 -15.89
N ALA A 143 -1.67 -19.12 -16.13
CA ALA A 143 -0.62 -19.04 -17.11
C ALA A 143 0.59 -18.35 -16.51
N ALA A 144 1.77 -18.92 -16.63
CA ALA A 144 3.03 -18.31 -16.23
C ALA A 144 3.85 -17.96 -17.47
N ARG A 145 4.46 -16.77 -17.47
CA ARG A 145 5.33 -16.30 -18.55
C ARG A 145 6.58 -15.62 -17.99
N ARG A 146 7.74 -15.99 -18.51
CA ARG A 146 9.00 -15.29 -18.26
C ARG A 146 8.97 -13.91 -18.93
N VAL A 147 9.36 -12.87 -18.21
CA VAL A 147 9.60 -11.54 -18.78
C VAL A 147 10.97 -11.58 -19.46
N GLN A 148 11.02 -11.20 -20.74
CA GLN A 148 12.29 -11.22 -21.47
C GLN A 148 13.18 -10.06 -21.02
N ASP A 149 14.49 -10.20 -21.20
CA ASP A 149 15.48 -9.25 -20.70
C ASP A 149 15.38 -7.85 -21.35
N ASN A 150 14.72 -7.76 -22.50
CA ASN A 150 14.46 -6.53 -23.24
C ASN A 150 13.01 -6.04 -23.15
N GLU A 151 12.23 -6.56 -22.21
CA GLU A 151 10.82 -6.21 -22.04
C GLU A 151 10.58 -5.35 -20.81
N VAL A 152 9.56 -4.50 -20.91
CA VAL A 152 8.87 -3.89 -19.78
C VAL A 152 7.44 -4.38 -19.79
N VAL A 153 6.97 -4.92 -18.67
CA VAL A 153 5.58 -5.35 -18.46
C VAL A 153 4.90 -4.45 -17.46
N TYR A 154 3.60 -4.22 -17.65
CA TYR A 154 2.79 -3.43 -16.74
C TYR A 154 1.45 -4.12 -16.47
N ILE A 155 1.12 -4.31 -15.19
CA ILE A 155 -0.12 -4.96 -14.75
C ILE A 155 -0.91 -4.00 -13.84
N PRO A 156 -2.09 -3.54 -14.26
CA PRO A 156 -3.05 -2.85 -13.39
C PRO A 156 -3.91 -3.86 -12.60
N ASN A 157 -5.22 -3.61 -12.43
CA ASN A 157 -6.12 -4.58 -11.79
C ASN A 157 -6.97 -5.35 -12.81
N ASN A 158 -6.37 -5.77 -13.91
CA ASN A 158 -6.95 -6.70 -14.88
C ASN A 158 -5.87 -7.61 -15.45
N PHE A 159 -6.28 -8.74 -15.99
CA PHE A 159 -5.37 -9.63 -16.72
C PHE A 159 -4.83 -8.94 -17.97
N MET A 160 -3.52 -9.06 -18.20
CA MET A 160 -2.84 -8.42 -19.32
C MET A 160 -2.21 -9.41 -20.29
N MET A 161 -1.94 -10.67 -19.88
CA MET A 161 -1.28 -11.64 -20.73
C MET A 161 -2.04 -11.88 -22.03
N ASP A 162 -1.38 -11.69 -23.14
CA ASP A 162 -1.85 -11.95 -24.48
C ASP A 162 -0.78 -12.71 -25.29
N LYS A 163 -1.13 -13.24 -26.47
CA LYS A 163 -0.21 -13.86 -27.43
C LYS A 163 0.78 -14.85 -26.79
N LEU A 164 0.28 -15.70 -25.91
CA LEU A 164 1.10 -16.75 -25.30
C LEU A 164 1.34 -17.86 -26.32
N ASP A 165 2.61 -18.14 -26.59
CA ASP A 165 3.01 -19.27 -27.43
C ASP A 165 3.18 -20.52 -26.57
N ALA A 166 2.21 -21.44 -26.62
CA ALA A 166 2.25 -22.67 -25.85
C ALA A 166 3.36 -23.65 -26.31
N THR A 167 4.00 -23.40 -27.46
CA THR A 167 5.14 -24.20 -27.94
C THR A 167 6.46 -23.74 -27.34
N ASP A 168 6.53 -22.52 -26.78
CA ASP A 168 7.68 -22.00 -26.05
C ASP A 168 7.67 -22.44 -24.57
N THR A 169 7.85 -23.73 -24.35
CA THR A 169 7.82 -24.33 -23.00
C THR A 169 8.91 -23.84 -22.05
N LYS A 170 9.92 -23.14 -22.56
CA LYS A 170 10.97 -22.52 -21.75
C LYS A 170 10.46 -21.25 -21.05
N ASN A 171 9.64 -20.47 -21.74
CA ASN A 171 9.21 -19.15 -21.28
C ASN A 171 7.70 -19.07 -20.96
N VAL A 172 6.92 -20.08 -21.36
CA VAL A 172 5.45 -20.11 -21.15
C VAL A 172 5.05 -21.46 -20.55
N ILE A 173 4.32 -21.42 -19.45
CA ILE A 173 3.77 -22.60 -18.78
C ILE A 173 2.29 -22.36 -18.58
N LEU A 174 1.47 -23.30 -19.00
CA LEU A 174 0.02 -23.16 -18.99
C LEU A 174 -0.65 -24.29 -18.19
N ALA A 175 -1.74 -23.97 -17.50
CA ALA A 175 -2.53 -24.97 -16.80
C ALA A 175 -3.06 -26.03 -17.79
N PRO A 176 -2.97 -27.33 -17.45
CA PRO A 176 -3.49 -28.39 -18.30
C PRO A 176 -4.99 -28.22 -18.60
N GLY A 177 -5.37 -28.44 -19.85
CA GLY A 177 -6.77 -28.37 -20.29
C GLY A 177 -7.38 -26.98 -20.38
N MET A 178 -6.63 -25.92 -20.04
CA MET A 178 -7.12 -24.55 -20.07
C MET A 178 -7.46 -24.05 -21.47
N ILE A 179 -6.58 -24.30 -22.44
CA ILE A 179 -6.81 -23.88 -23.84
C ILE A 179 -7.98 -24.64 -24.44
N GLU A 180 -8.05 -25.96 -24.26
CA GLU A 180 -9.13 -26.79 -24.75
C GLU A 180 -10.50 -26.33 -24.18
N ARG A 181 -10.53 -25.94 -22.91
CA ARG A 181 -11.72 -25.36 -22.28
C ARG A 181 -12.10 -24.01 -22.90
N ALA A 182 -11.11 -23.15 -23.19
CA ALA A 182 -11.36 -21.87 -23.86
C ALA A 182 -11.92 -22.08 -25.29
N ILE A 183 -11.42 -23.07 -26.01
CA ILE A 183 -11.94 -23.47 -27.34
C ILE A 183 -13.38 -23.99 -27.21
N LYS A 184 -13.63 -24.91 -26.29
CA LYS A 184 -14.95 -25.47 -26.04
C LYS A 184 -16.00 -24.41 -25.72
N ASN A 185 -15.61 -23.39 -24.95
CA ASN A 185 -16.46 -22.27 -24.56
C ASN A 185 -16.55 -21.16 -25.63
N GLY A 186 -15.97 -21.37 -26.83
CA GLY A 186 -16.00 -20.40 -27.93
C GLY A 186 -15.20 -19.12 -27.69
N ARG A 187 -14.27 -19.12 -26.73
CA ARG A 187 -13.48 -17.93 -26.31
C ARG A 187 -12.09 -17.89 -26.92
N TYR A 188 -11.68 -18.93 -27.60
CA TYR A 188 -10.47 -19.00 -28.39
C TYR A 188 -10.68 -19.89 -29.60
N LYS A 189 -10.15 -19.45 -30.74
CA LYS A 189 -10.13 -20.21 -31.98
C LYS A 189 -8.69 -20.19 -32.50
N PRO A 190 -7.95 -21.31 -32.42
CA PRO A 190 -6.58 -21.37 -32.95
C PRO A 190 -6.60 -21.28 -34.48
N ALA A 191 -5.53 -20.73 -35.07
CA ALA A 191 -5.36 -20.67 -36.50
C ALA A 191 -5.26 -22.08 -37.11
N GLU A 192 -4.58 -23.00 -36.41
CA GLU A 192 -4.43 -24.40 -36.77
C GLU A 192 -4.79 -25.29 -35.58
N PRO A 193 -5.59 -26.36 -35.76
CA PRO A 193 -5.93 -27.27 -34.67
C PRO A 193 -4.68 -27.87 -34.01
N GLY A 194 -4.59 -27.80 -32.69
CA GLY A 194 -3.46 -28.31 -31.91
C GLY A 194 -2.22 -27.41 -31.86
N VAL A 195 -2.25 -26.26 -32.54
CA VAL A 195 -1.16 -25.28 -32.53
C VAL A 195 -1.60 -23.99 -31.84
N TYR A 196 -1.06 -23.70 -30.68
CA TYR A 196 -1.48 -22.60 -29.81
C TYR A 196 -0.34 -21.59 -29.62
N LYS A 197 -0.05 -20.78 -30.67
CA LYS A 197 1.04 -19.79 -30.66
C LYS A 197 0.62 -18.37 -30.24
N ASP A 198 -0.67 -18.11 -30.17
CA ASP A 198 -1.24 -16.77 -30.00
C ASP A 198 -2.35 -16.75 -28.94
N PHE A 199 -2.31 -17.70 -27.99
CA PHE A 199 -3.34 -17.78 -26.97
C PHE A 199 -3.45 -16.49 -26.15
N ASN A 200 -4.61 -15.87 -26.18
CA ASN A 200 -4.87 -14.63 -25.46
C ASN A 200 -5.60 -14.94 -24.15
N PHE A 201 -4.81 -15.11 -23.08
CA PHE A 201 -5.31 -15.43 -21.74
C PHE A 201 -6.36 -14.42 -21.26
N ARG A 202 -6.07 -13.12 -21.39
CA ARG A 202 -6.98 -12.07 -20.91
C ARG A 202 -8.32 -12.08 -21.66
N ALA A 203 -8.32 -12.31 -22.96
CA ALA A 203 -9.55 -12.34 -23.77
C ALA A 203 -10.36 -13.62 -23.51
N ALA A 204 -9.68 -14.74 -23.30
CA ALA A 204 -10.30 -16.03 -23.08
C ALA A 204 -10.93 -16.18 -21.70
N LEU A 205 -10.41 -15.47 -20.68
CA LEU A 205 -10.75 -15.72 -19.27
C LEU A 205 -11.37 -14.53 -18.53
N ALA A 206 -11.28 -13.30 -19.08
CA ALA A 206 -11.86 -12.12 -18.45
C ALA A 206 -12.83 -11.38 -19.38
N PRO A 207 -14.03 -11.03 -18.90
CA PRO A 207 -15.01 -10.26 -19.67
C PRO A 207 -14.48 -8.90 -20.14
N ALA A 208 -14.91 -8.47 -21.33
CA ALA A 208 -14.44 -7.22 -21.96
C ALA A 208 -14.75 -5.98 -21.10
N GLU A 209 -15.90 -5.92 -20.44
CA GLU A 209 -16.30 -4.82 -19.58
C GLU A 209 -15.35 -4.62 -18.39
N ARG A 210 -14.68 -5.68 -17.93
CA ARG A 210 -13.67 -5.56 -16.87
C ARG A 210 -12.37 -4.98 -17.38
N ARG A 211 -12.00 -5.28 -18.62
CA ARG A 211 -10.85 -4.66 -19.28
C ARG A 211 -11.09 -3.19 -19.57
N ALA A 212 -12.33 -2.84 -19.91
CA ALA A 212 -12.77 -1.48 -20.23
C ALA A 212 -13.13 -0.61 -19.01
N ALA A 213 -13.04 -1.12 -17.77
CA ALA A 213 -13.36 -0.34 -16.59
C ALA A 213 -12.46 0.92 -16.47
N ASP A 214 -13.06 2.09 -16.25
CA ASP A 214 -12.40 3.40 -16.24
C ASP A 214 -11.09 3.45 -15.44
N TYR A 215 -11.10 2.84 -14.25
CA TYR A 215 -9.92 2.81 -13.39
C TYR A 215 -8.76 1.96 -13.96
N ASN A 216 -9.05 0.97 -14.83
CA ASN A 216 -8.04 0.20 -15.53
C ASN A 216 -7.58 0.92 -16.80
N LEU A 217 -8.52 1.51 -17.56
CA LEU A 217 -8.20 2.30 -18.76
C LEU A 217 -7.26 3.46 -18.45
N SER A 218 -7.61 4.27 -17.46
CA SER A 218 -6.81 5.41 -17.04
C SER A 218 -5.38 5.01 -16.67
N ARG A 219 -5.21 3.94 -15.88
CA ARG A 219 -3.89 3.48 -15.47
C ARG A 219 -3.07 2.90 -16.62
N ASN A 220 -3.70 2.08 -17.46
CA ASN A 220 -3.04 1.54 -18.66
C ASN A 220 -2.58 2.65 -19.60
N ASN A 221 -3.48 3.61 -19.90
CA ASN A 221 -3.15 4.71 -20.79
C ASN A 221 -1.97 5.53 -20.25
N LEU A 222 -2.02 5.93 -18.98
CA LEU A 222 -0.93 6.71 -18.38
C LEU A 222 0.40 5.93 -18.33
N ALA A 223 0.36 4.63 -17.99
CA ALA A 223 1.55 3.81 -17.95
C ALA A 223 2.16 3.65 -19.34
N TRP A 224 1.38 3.23 -20.33
CA TRP A 224 1.87 2.99 -21.69
C TRP A 224 2.28 4.27 -22.40
N LYS A 225 1.61 5.40 -22.10
CA LYS A 225 2.05 6.71 -22.57
C LYS A 225 3.43 7.09 -22.03
N LYS A 226 3.74 6.74 -20.79
CA LYS A 226 5.09 6.96 -20.22
C LYS A 226 6.13 6.00 -20.78
N ILE A 227 5.77 4.73 -20.97
CA ILE A 227 6.69 3.67 -21.42
C ILE A 227 6.95 3.79 -22.92
N LEU A 228 5.90 3.97 -23.74
CA LEU A 228 5.96 3.93 -25.21
C LEU A 228 5.84 5.33 -25.87
N GLY A 229 5.44 6.36 -25.14
CA GLY A 229 5.11 7.68 -25.71
C GLY A 229 3.77 7.70 -26.45
N GLN A 230 2.99 6.63 -26.42
CA GLN A 230 1.73 6.47 -27.17
C GLN A 230 0.51 6.62 -26.27
N ASN A 231 -0.52 7.30 -26.80
CA ASN A 231 -1.81 7.40 -26.14
C ASN A 231 -2.74 6.29 -26.65
N ILE A 232 -2.89 5.22 -25.86
CA ILE A 232 -3.72 4.07 -26.21
C ILE A 232 -5.02 4.17 -25.39
N THR A 233 -6.15 4.30 -26.05
CA THR A 233 -7.47 4.45 -25.42
C THR A 233 -8.35 3.21 -25.58
N ASP A 234 -8.06 2.37 -26.56
CA ASP A 234 -8.75 1.12 -26.81
C ASP A 234 -8.21 0.04 -25.85
N PRO A 235 -9.04 -0.53 -24.95
CA PRO A 235 -8.60 -1.54 -23.98
C PRO A 235 -8.02 -2.80 -24.61
N GLU A 236 -8.45 -3.14 -25.83
CA GLU A 236 -7.98 -4.34 -26.54
C GLU A 236 -6.58 -4.14 -27.16
N LYS A 237 -6.13 -2.89 -27.31
CA LYS A 237 -4.83 -2.55 -27.89
C LYS A 237 -3.72 -2.34 -26.87
N PHE A 238 -4.01 -2.37 -25.57
CA PHE A 238 -2.96 -2.32 -24.58
C PHE A 238 -2.07 -3.56 -24.69
N PRO A 239 -0.76 -3.40 -24.89
CA PRO A 239 0.13 -4.54 -24.92
C PRO A 239 0.31 -5.13 -23.52
N TYR A 240 0.63 -6.41 -23.46
CA TYR A 240 1.12 -7.03 -22.21
C TYR A 240 2.55 -6.56 -21.90
N ALA A 241 3.40 -6.53 -22.91
CA ALA A 241 4.80 -6.16 -22.79
C ALA A 241 5.21 -5.18 -23.89
N ALA A 242 6.13 -4.28 -23.57
CA ALA A 242 6.84 -3.45 -24.54
C ALA A 242 8.25 -4.01 -24.75
N VAL A 243 8.59 -4.33 -25.98
CA VAL A 243 9.92 -4.83 -26.38
C VAL A 243 10.83 -3.66 -26.73
N ASN A 244 12.04 -3.64 -26.18
CA ASN A 244 13.03 -2.58 -26.35
C ASN A 244 12.47 -1.16 -26.15
N PRO A 245 11.69 -0.91 -25.11
CA PRO A 245 11.24 0.45 -24.84
C PRO A 245 12.44 1.32 -24.45
N LYS A 246 12.21 2.64 -24.35
CA LYS A 246 13.22 3.52 -23.77
C LYS A 246 13.67 2.95 -22.41
N LYS A 247 14.99 2.84 -22.21
CA LYS A 247 15.55 2.31 -20.96
C LYS A 247 14.97 3.10 -19.77
N MET A 248 14.38 2.37 -18.83
CA MET A 248 13.82 2.89 -17.60
C MET A 248 14.73 2.53 -16.43
N GLY A 249 15.36 3.52 -15.83
CA GLY A 249 16.08 3.38 -14.57
C GLY A 249 15.14 3.53 -13.36
N VAL A 250 15.73 3.52 -12.17
CA VAL A 250 14.99 3.64 -10.90
C VAL A 250 14.17 4.94 -10.85
N GLU A 251 14.73 6.05 -11.32
CA GLU A 251 14.04 7.35 -11.25
C GLU A 251 12.84 7.42 -12.22
N GLU A 252 12.98 6.86 -13.43
CA GLU A 252 11.87 6.75 -14.38
C GLU A 252 10.74 5.88 -13.85
N VAL A 253 11.06 4.78 -13.15
CA VAL A 253 10.05 3.91 -12.51
C VAL A 253 9.35 4.64 -11.36
N LYS A 254 10.09 5.36 -10.50
CA LYS A 254 9.50 6.20 -9.45
C LYS A 254 8.57 7.27 -10.04
N ASP A 255 9.01 7.94 -11.11
CA ASP A 255 8.23 8.96 -11.78
C ASP A 255 7.00 8.40 -12.50
N LEU A 256 7.08 7.18 -13.02
CA LEU A 256 5.93 6.46 -13.55
C LEU A 256 4.89 6.21 -12.45
N LEU A 257 5.31 5.67 -11.32
CA LEU A 257 4.42 5.31 -10.20
C LEU A 257 3.77 6.54 -9.53
N ARG A 258 4.35 7.75 -9.68
CA ARG A 258 3.78 9.03 -9.22
C ARG A 258 2.72 9.60 -10.17
N THR A 259 2.57 9.02 -11.36
CA THR A 259 1.77 9.63 -12.42
C THR A 259 0.28 9.56 -12.09
N HIS A 260 -0.39 10.69 -12.23
CA HIS A 260 -1.84 10.83 -12.19
C HIS A 260 -2.30 11.89 -13.21
N GLU A 261 -3.60 11.94 -13.50
CA GLU A 261 -4.17 12.88 -14.42
C GLU A 261 -4.21 14.30 -13.82
N LYS A 262 -4.12 15.32 -14.68
CA LYS A 262 -4.26 16.71 -14.26
C LYS A 262 -5.71 17.00 -13.85
N GLY A 263 -5.87 17.86 -12.84
CA GLY A 263 -7.19 18.31 -12.40
C GLY A 263 -7.98 17.32 -11.56
N ILE A 264 -7.37 16.19 -11.16
CA ILE A 264 -7.99 15.26 -10.24
C ILE A 264 -8.15 15.95 -8.88
N GLY A 265 -9.38 16.00 -8.37
CA GLY A 265 -9.67 16.37 -7.00
C GLY A 265 -10.13 17.78 -6.74
N ALA A 266 -10.26 18.62 -7.76
CA ALA A 266 -10.66 20.01 -7.57
C ALA A 266 -12.01 20.20 -6.86
N ASP A 267 -13.00 19.34 -7.14
CA ASP A 267 -14.38 19.58 -6.73
C ASP A 267 -14.79 19.03 -5.37
N ALA A 268 -14.13 17.95 -4.89
CA ALA A 268 -14.52 17.26 -3.65
C ALA A 268 -13.70 17.63 -2.41
N GLY A 269 -12.89 18.63 -2.50
CA GLY A 269 -12.08 19.09 -1.37
C GLY A 269 -10.71 18.44 -1.24
N TRP A 270 -10.43 17.38 -1.99
CA TRP A 270 -9.17 16.65 -1.94
C TRP A 270 -8.39 16.74 -3.25
N TYR A 271 -7.07 16.55 -3.21
CA TYR A 271 -6.21 16.61 -4.39
C TYR A 271 -6.44 15.41 -5.32
N HIS A 272 -6.43 14.17 -4.79
CA HIS A 272 -6.70 12.94 -5.53
C HIS A 272 -8.16 12.50 -5.34
N TYR A 273 -9.10 13.08 -6.06
CA TYR A 273 -10.52 12.75 -5.83
C TYR A 273 -11.03 11.57 -6.66
N LYS A 274 -10.86 11.63 -7.97
CA LYS A 274 -11.51 10.65 -8.88
C LYS A 274 -10.79 9.31 -9.00
N GLY A 275 -9.63 9.16 -8.38
CA GLY A 275 -8.90 7.88 -8.37
C GLY A 275 -8.28 7.50 -9.71
N LEU A 276 -8.12 8.45 -10.64
CA LEU A 276 -7.52 8.24 -11.94
C LEU A 276 -6.00 8.37 -11.86
N GLY A 277 -5.29 7.40 -12.40
CA GLY A 277 -3.83 7.39 -12.40
C GLY A 277 -3.20 6.20 -11.67
N LEU A 278 -1.86 6.11 -11.71
CA LEU A 278 -1.09 5.12 -10.97
C LEU A 278 -1.02 5.52 -9.50
N CYS A 279 -0.66 6.78 -9.24
CA CYS A 279 -0.80 7.41 -7.94
C CYS A 279 -2.24 7.88 -7.75
N ARG A 280 -2.93 7.42 -6.74
CA ARG A 280 -4.37 7.65 -6.54
C ARG A 280 -4.72 7.68 -5.04
N PRO A 281 -5.94 8.12 -4.68
CA PRO A 281 -6.35 8.23 -3.27
C PRO A 281 -6.14 6.95 -2.46
N THR A 282 -6.28 5.78 -3.10
CA THR A 282 -6.13 4.47 -2.47
C THR A 282 -4.69 3.93 -2.44
N THR A 283 -3.72 4.69 -2.93
CA THR A 283 -2.31 4.30 -2.83
C THR A 283 -1.84 4.47 -1.40
N HIS A 284 -1.50 3.36 -0.75
CA HIS A 284 -1.00 3.33 0.62
C HIS A 284 0.52 3.22 0.68
N GLU A 285 1.11 2.62 -0.32
CA GLU A 285 2.55 2.62 -0.54
C GLU A 285 2.88 2.42 -2.00
N SER A 286 4.12 2.71 -2.33
CA SER A 286 4.74 2.36 -3.59
C SER A 286 6.15 1.87 -3.32
N GLY A 287 6.52 0.75 -3.92
CA GLY A 287 7.84 0.14 -3.77
C GLY A 287 8.52 -0.04 -5.13
N VAL A 288 9.83 0.20 -5.16
CA VAL A 288 10.70 -0.13 -6.29
C VAL A 288 11.83 -1.01 -5.77
N TRP A 289 12.07 -2.13 -6.41
CA TRP A 289 13.07 -3.10 -6.00
C TRP A 289 14.17 -3.21 -7.05
N VAL A 290 15.42 -3.11 -6.61
CA VAL A 290 16.61 -3.32 -7.43
C VAL A 290 17.33 -4.56 -6.89
N MET A 291 17.10 -5.68 -7.57
CA MET A 291 17.69 -6.96 -7.19
C MET A 291 19.19 -6.96 -7.44
N ASN A 292 19.93 -7.73 -6.65
CA ASN A 292 21.37 -7.89 -6.75
C ASN A 292 21.74 -9.38 -6.61
N GLU A 293 22.77 -9.83 -7.32
CA GLU A 293 23.27 -11.21 -7.21
C GLU A 293 23.63 -11.58 -5.76
N ASN A 294 24.20 -10.64 -5.02
CA ASN A 294 24.26 -10.75 -3.57
C ASN A 294 22.94 -10.24 -2.97
N ALA A 295 22.07 -11.14 -2.60
CA ALA A 295 20.73 -10.83 -2.09
C ALA A 295 20.72 -9.76 -0.99
N LEU A 296 21.74 -9.73 -0.11
CA LEU A 296 21.85 -8.74 0.98
C LEU A 296 21.95 -7.30 0.46
N LEU A 297 22.43 -7.10 -0.77
CA LEU A 297 22.57 -5.79 -1.42
C LEU A 297 21.35 -5.40 -2.26
N THR A 298 20.33 -6.25 -2.32
CA THR A 298 19.04 -5.86 -2.91
C THR A 298 18.56 -4.59 -2.25
N THR A 299 18.28 -3.56 -3.07
CA THR A 299 17.86 -2.24 -2.59
C THR A 299 16.37 -2.04 -2.85
N GLY A 300 15.63 -1.73 -1.79
CA GLY A 300 14.24 -1.27 -1.87
C GLY A 300 14.17 0.25 -1.80
N TYR A 301 13.24 0.83 -2.52
CA TYR A 301 12.83 2.24 -2.40
C TYR A 301 11.34 2.25 -2.05
N ARG A 302 10.99 2.72 -0.88
CA ARG A 302 9.62 2.69 -0.39
C ARG A 302 9.10 4.09 -0.13
N SER A 303 8.00 4.45 -0.78
CA SER A 303 7.20 5.62 -0.48
C SER A 303 5.97 5.17 0.30
N ILE A 304 5.81 5.67 1.51
CA ILE A 304 4.66 5.40 2.38
C ILE A 304 3.58 6.44 2.06
N ALA A 305 2.33 6.03 1.94
CA ALA A 305 1.22 6.78 1.40
C ALA A 305 1.37 7.02 -0.13
N ARG A 306 1.00 8.16 -0.64
CA ARG A 306 1.01 8.44 -2.08
C ARG A 306 2.38 8.96 -2.55
N PRO A 307 3.02 8.33 -3.55
CA PRO A 307 4.39 8.64 -3.93
C PRO A 307 4.59 10.03 -4.55
N CYS A 308 3.53 10.72 -4.95
CA CYS A 308 3.63 12.12 -5.35
C CYS A 308 3.70 13.09 -4.15
N GLU A 309 3.39 12.62 -2.95
CA GLU A 309 3.33 13.40 -1.71
C GLU A 309 4.47 13.08 -0.74
N THR A 310 5.00 11.85 -0.80
CA THR A 310 6.04 11.35 0.10
C THR A 310 7.24 10.81 -0.68
N PRO A 311 8.47 10.90 -0.13
CA PRO A 311 9.66 10.44 -0.83
C PRO A 311 9.75 8.90 -0.89
N TYR A 312 10.44 8.40 -1.91
CA TYR A 312 10.95 7.04 -1.90
C TYR A 312 12.20 6.95 -1.02
N VAL A 313 12.06 6.28 0.11
CA VAL A 313 13.14 6.06 1.07
C VAL A 313 13.91 4.81 0.67
N PRO A 314 15.21 4.89 0.38
CA PRO A 314 16.02 3.72 0.08
C PRO A 314 16.32 2.93 1.35
N PHE A 315 16.32 1.60 1.24
CA PHE A 315 16.68 0.69 2.32
C PHE A 315 17.10 -0.68 1.78
N PHE A 316 17.76 -1.47 2.62
CA PHE A 316 18.18 -2.83 2.30
C PHE A 316 17.29 -3.82 3.07
N PRO A 317 16.29 -4.45 2.41
CA PRO A 317 15.25 -5.23 3.07
C PRO A 317 15.78 -6.45 3.82
N LEU A 318 16.92 -7.01 3.39
CA LEU A 318 17.49 -8.21 3.97
C LEU A 318 18.53 -7.96 5.08
N ALA A 319 18.84 -6.69 5.33
CA ALA A 319 19.66 -6.29 6.47
C ALA A 319 18.78 -6.23 7.72
N LYS A 320 18.63 -7.31 8.48
CA LYS A 320 17.76 -7.45 9.68
C LYS A 320 17.28 -6.11 10.27
N GLN A 321 15.97 -5.90 10.33
CA GLN A 321 15.38 -4.59 10.66
C GLN A 321 15.00 -4.50 12.14
N ALA A 322 15.24 -3.32 12.75
CA ALA A 322 14.84 -3.03 14.11
C ALA A 322 13.48 -2.31 14.17
N GLU A 323 12.80 -2.36 15.32
CA GLU A 323 11.52 -1.68 15.56
C GLU A 323 11.57 -0.17 15.26
N LYS A 324 12.69 0.50 15.56
CA LYS A 324 12.86 1.94 15.33
C LYS A 324 12.69 2.39 13.88
N ALA A 325 12.93 1.52 12.91
CA ALA A 325 12.74 1.84 11.50
C ALA A 325 11.30 1.62 11.00
N GLY A 326 10.33 1.50 11.89
CA GLY A 326 8.93 1.20 11.55
C GLY A 326 8.69 -0.26 11.22
N PHE A 327 9.60 -1.14 11.65
CA PHE A 327 9.47 -2.58 11.53
C PHE A 327 8.94 -3.17 12.84
N LEU A 328 8.02 -4.12 12.74
CA LEU A 328 7.54 -4.88 13.88
C LEU A 328 8.50 -6.04 14.22
N THR A 329 8.41 -6.53 15.48
CA THR A 329 9.19 -7.70 15.90
C THR A 329 8.77 -8.94 15.12
N ALA A 330 9.70 -9.91 15.04
CA ALA A 330 9.44 -11.20 14.41
C ALA A 330 8.26 -11.94 15.03
N GLU A 331 8.06 -11.84 16.34
CA GLU A 331 6.96 -12.46 17.06
C GLU A 331 5.62 -11.87 16.63
N LYS A 332 5.50 -10.54 16.63
CA LYS A 332 4.31 -9.84 16.12
C LYS A 332 4.04 -10.13 14.64
N ALA A 333 5.09 -10.17 13.81
CA ALA A 333 4.96 -10.50 12.39
C ALA A 333 4.39 -11.90 12.15
N ARG A 334 4.72 -12.87 12.99
CA ARG A 334 4.18 -14.25 12.90
C ARG A 334 2.74 -14.33 13.36
N ALA A 335 2.41 -13.67 14.48
CA ALA A 335 1.09 -13.73 15.10
C ALA A 335 0.01 -13.00 14.30
N GLU A 336 0.39 -11.96 13.55
CA GLU A 336 -0.54 -10.95 13.02
C GLU A 336 -0.74 -11.03 11.50
N HIS A 337 -0.43 -12.18 10.85
CA HIS A 337 -0.49 -12.27 9.38
C HIS A 337 -1.82 -11.81 8.78
N PHE A 338 -2.94 -12.12 9.40
CA PHE A 338 -4.28 -11.71 8.95
C PHE A 338 -5.12 -11.02 10.04
N LYS A 339 -4.50 -10.70 11.18
CA LYS A 339 -5.20 -10.05 12.29
C LYS A 339 -4.45 -8.77 12.66
N GLY A 340 -4.92 -7.63 12.15
CA GLY A 340 -4.46 -6.36 12.67
C GLY A 340 -4.98 -6.15 14.08
N THR A 341 -4.08 -5.93 15.05
CA THR A 341 -4.48 -5.53 16.39
C THR A 341 -4.78 -4.03 16.45
N PRO A 342 -5.60 -3.55 17.40
CA PRO A 342 -5.88 -2.12 17.55
C PRO A 342 -4.62 -1.25 17.64
N GLU A 343 -3.54 -1.76 18.24
CA GLU A 343 -2.26 -1.05 18.39
C GLU A 343 -1.63 -0.69 17.05
N LEU A 344 -1.79 -1.53 16.03
CA LEU A 344 -1.29 -1.24 14.67
C LEU A 344 -2.01 -0.07 14.00
N PHE A 345 -3.22 0.23 14.46
CA PHE A 345 -4.04 1.34 13.96
C PHE A 345 -3.96 2.58 14.83
N SER A 346 -3.39 2.45 16.04
CA SER A 346 -3.20 3.57 16.96
C SER A 346 -2.11 4.50 16.46
N PHE A 347 -2.40 5.79 16.51
CA PHE A 347 -1.45 6.83 16.15
C PHE A 347 -0.18 6.74 17.02
N ASN A 348 0.97 6.76 16.37
CA ASN A 348 2.28 6.83 17.02
C ASN A 348 3.19 7.77 16.22
N PRO A 349 3.51 8.95 16.75
CA PRO A 349 4.29 9.97 16.04
C PRO A 349 5.73 9.53 15.73
N ASP A 350 6.26 8.54 16.45
CA ASP A 350 7.62 8.02 16.25
C ASP A 350 7.70 7.01 15.09
N TRP A 351 6.57 6.60 14.55
CA TRP A 351 6.55 5.67 13.43
C TRP A 351 6.56 6.42 12.09
N PRO A 352 7.46 6.06 11.17
CA PRO A 352 7.58 6.70 9.85
C PRO A 352 6.27 6.72 9.05
N VAL A 353 5.41 5.72 9.26
CA VAL A 353 4.12 5.62 8.58
C VAL A 353 3.19 6.77 8.95
N PHE A 354 3.17 7.18 10.22
CA PHE A 354 2.26 8.25 10.65
C PHE A 354 2.72 9.62 10.14
N ALA A 355 4.01 9.94 10.28
CA ALA A 355 4.54 11.20 9.76
C ALA A 355 4.28 11.36 8.23
N SER A 356 4.45 10.27 7.47
CA SER A 356 4.17 10.27 6.03
C SER A 356 2.67 10.42 5.73
N VAL A 357 1.81 9.76 6.50
CA VAL A 357 0.35 9.84 6.36
C VAL A 357 -0.15 11.25 6.69
N GLU A 358 0.37 11.89 7.73
CA GLU A 358 0.05 13.28 8.09
C GLU A 358 0.44 14.25 6.99
N LEU A 359 1.67 14.13 6.46
CA LEU A 359 2.12 14.95 5.33
C LEU A 359 1.19 14.80 4.13
N ALA A 360 0.90 13.56 3.75
CA ALA A 360 0.01 13.28 2.64
C ALA A 360 -1.41 13.82 2.87
N ASN A 361 -1.95 13.74 4.09
CA ASN A 361 -3.26 14.27 4.42
C ASN A 361 -3.33 15.81 4.35
N ALA A 362 -2.29 16.49 4.85
CA ALA A 362 -2.20 17.94 4.78
C ALA A 362 -2.14 18.43 3.33
N LEU A 363 -1.34 17.78 2.48
CA LEU A 363 -1.21 18.12 1.05
C LEU A 363 -2.52 17.86 0.29
N GLU A 364 -3.21 16.77 0.59
CA GLU A 364 -4.53 16.45 0.04
C GLU A 364 -5.55 17.56 0.30
N TYR A 365 -5.66 18.00 1.55
CA TYR A 365 -6.61 19.04 1.91
C TYR A 365 -6.29 20.38 1.26
N LYS A 366 -5.02 20.74 1.17
CA LYS A 366 -4.58 21.98 0.49
C LYS A 366 -4.71 21.94 -1.03
N ARG A 367 -5.27 20.86 -1.60
CA ARG A 367 -5.54 20.67 -3.04
C ARG A 367 -4.31 20.85 -3.91
N GLY A 368 -3.16 20.42 -3.44
CA GLY A 368 -1.93 20.49 -4.20
C GLY A 368 -1.36 21.91 -4.37
N ALA A 369 -1.84 22.90 -3.62
CA ALA A 369 -1.27 24.26 -3.67
C ALA A 369 0.26 24.24 -3.45
N ASP A 370 0.71 23.33 -2.59
CA ASP A 370 2.12 23.17 -2.25
C ASP A 370 2.84 22.03 -3.01
N MET A 371 2.15 21.35 -3.95
CA MET A 371 2.69 20.14 -4.61
C MET A 371 3.96 20.39 -5.43
N LYS A 372 4.10 21.57 -6.05
CA LYS A 372 5.32 21.91 -6.80
C LYS A 372 6.53 22.00 -5.87
N ALA A 373 6.37 22.66 -4.73
CA ALA A 373 7.42 22.78 -3.71
C ALA A 373 7.71 21.42 -3.08
N ASN A 374 6.66 20.65 -2.77
CA ASN A 374 6.78 19.30 -2.24
C ASN A 374 7.49 18.36 -3.21
N THR A 375 7.17 18.39 -4.51
CA THR A 375 7.86 17.58 -5.53
C THR A 375 9.37 17.89 -5.56
N LYS A 376 9.76 19.18 -5.47
CA LYS A 376 11.17 19.57 -5.39
C LYS A 376 11.83 19.01 -4.14
N LEU A 377 11.13 19.06 -3.00
CA LEU A 377 11.62 18.59 -1.72
C LEU A 377 11.87 17.08 -1.72
N ILE A 378 10.86 16.29 -2.11
CA ILE A 378 10.96 14.82 -2.13
C ILE A 378 12.03 14.35 -3.13
N LYS A 379 12.10 14.95 -4.32
CA LYS A 379 13.17 14.63 -5.29
C LYS A 379 14.56 15.02 -4.78
N GLY A 380 14.66 16.11 -4.04
CA GLY A 380 15.91 16.50 -3.36
C GLY A 380 16.34 15.45 -2.33
N PHE A 381 15.42 14.99 -1.50
CA PHE A 381 15.66 13.89 -0.56
C PHE A 381 16.12 12.62 -1.27
N GLU A 382 15.38 12.19 -2.29
CA GLU A 382 15.67 10.97 -3.03
C GLU A 382 17.02 10.99 -3.73
N LYS A 383 17.42 12.14 -4.29
CA LYS A 383 18.74 12.30 -4.90
C LYS A 383 19.87 12.11 -3.87
N VAL A 384 19.73 12.72 -2.69
CA VAL A 384 20.75 12.63 -1.63
C VAL A 384 20.82 11.20 -1.08
N TRP A 385 19.67 10.64 -0.71
CA TRP A 385 19.62 9.32 -0.09
C TRP A 385 19.84 8.18 -1.07
N GLY A 386 19.44 8.33 -2.33
CA GLY A 386 19.77 7.38 -3.39
C GLY A 386 21.28 7.28 -3.64
N LYS A 387 22.00 8.42 -3.63
CA LYS A 387 23.46 8.43 -3.71
C LYS A 387 24.09 7.74 -2.50
N LYS A 388 23.67 8.09 -1.27
CA LYS A 388 24.13 7.43 -0.05
C LYS A 388 23.87 5.93 -0.06
N ALA A 389 22.71 5.48 -0.57
CA ALA A 389 22.40 4.06 -0.68
C ALA A 389 23.38 3.33 -1.61
N ALA A 390 23.70 3.92 -2.76
CA ALA A 390 24.67 3.35 -3.69
C ALA A 390 26.09 3.27 -3.06
N GLU A 391 26.53 4.31 -2.38
CA GLU A 391 27.80 4.34 -1.65
C GLU A 391 27.81 3.29 -0.53
N THR A 392 26.73 3.18 0.23
CA THR A 392 26.56 2.20 1.30
C THR A 392 26.61 0.77 0.76
N ALA A 393 25.92 0.50 -0.37
CA ALA A 393 25.97 -0.80 -1.01
C ALA A 393 27.38 -1.19 -1.46
N ALA A 394 28.14 -0.23 -2.04
CA ALA A 394 29.52 -0.46 -2.47
C ALA A 394 30.44 -0.81 -1.29
N VAL A 395 30.32 -0.10 -0.16
CA VAL A 395 31.08 -0.41 1.06
C VAL A 395 30.64 -1.77 1.63
N ALA A 396 29.34 -2.02 1.74
CA ALA A 396 28.80 -3.29 2.23
C ALA A 396 29.28 -4.48 1.38
N GLN A 397 29.36 -4.33 0.05
CA GLN A 397 29.90 -5.35 -0.83
C GLN A 397 31.36 -5.73 -0.52
N GLN A 398 32.18 -4.75 -0.13
CA GLN A 398 33.55 -5.03 0.32
C GLN A 398 33.54 -5.76 1.67
N ILE A 399 32.70 -5.33 2.60
CA ILE A 399 32.57 -5.96 3.93
C ILE A 399 32.08 -7.41 3.78
N CYS A 400 31.14 -7.69 2.89
CA CYS A 400 30.60 -9.04 2.63
C CYS A 400 31.69 -10.07 2.32
N ARG A 401 32.80 -9.67 1.68
CA ARG A 401 33.94 -10.55 1.36
C ARG A 401 34.60 -11.12 2.61
N PHE A 402 34.44 -10.47 3.74
CA PHE A 402 35.07 -10.86 5.01
C PHE A 402 34.03 -11.28 6.06
N SER A 403 32.87 -10.65 6.09
CA SER A 403 31.80 -10.97 7.04
C SER A 403 30.45 -10.43 6.55
N PRO A 404 29.56 -11.32 6.06
CA PRO A 404 28.18 -10.96 5.72
C PRO A 404 27.41 -10.36 6.91
N GLU A 405 27.67 -10.80 8.14
CA GLU A 405 27.01 -10.29 9.35
C GLU A 405 27.40 -8.85 9.66
N LYS A 406 28.67 -8.47 9.44
CA LYS A 406 29.13 -7.08 9.60
C LYS A 406 28.53 -6.20 8.51
N ALA A 407 28.45 -6.71 7.27
CA ALA A 407 27.78 -6.01 6.17
C ALA A 407 26.28 -5.79 6.49
N ALA A 408 25.58 -6.80 6.97
CA ALA A 408 24.19 -6.67 7.38
C ALA A 408 23.99 -5.61 8.47
N ARG A 409 24.84 -5.56 9.47
CA ARG A 409 24.80 -4.50 10.51
C ARG A 409 25.04 -3.11 9.95
N TYR A 410 25.98 -2.98 9.02
CA TYR A 410 26.28 -1.70 8.36
C TYR A 410 25.09 -1.20 7.53
N LEU A 411 24.48 -2.09 6.74
CA LEU A 411 23.27 -1.79 5.97
C LEU A 411 22.08 -1.49 6.88
N HIS A 412 21.97 -2.18 8.02
CA HIS A 412 20.93 -1.92 9.00
C HIS A 412 21.02 -0.50 9.60
N ALA A 413 22.22 -0.03 9.92
CA ALA A 413 22.42 1.33 10.40
C ALA A 413 21.96 2.36 9.35
N PHE A 414 22.29 2.14 8.08
CA PHE A 414 21.80 2.99 6.98
C PHE A 414 20.27 3.01 6.90
N ASN A 415 19.60 1.84 7.06
CA ASN A 415 18.15 1.78 7.04
C ASN A 415 17.53 2.67 8.14
N ALA A 416 18.03 2.60 9.36
CA ALA A 416 17.58 3.45 10.45
C ALA A 416 17.74 4.93 10.11
N GLU A 417 18.93 5.35 9.66
CA GLU A 417 19.19 6.74 9.27
C GLU A 417 18.27 7.23 8.15
N SER A 418 18.03 6.43 7.13
CA SER A 418 17.21 6.81 5.98
C SER A 418 15.73 7.01 6.35
N PHE A 419 15.17 6.14 7.18
CA PHE A 419 13.80 6.26 7.67
C PHE A 419 13.64 7.39 8.69
N ASP A 420 14.61 7.59 9.59
CA ASP A 420 14.60 8.72 10.53
C ASP A 420 14.67 10.06 9.79
N ALA A 421 15.51 10.17 8.77
CA ALA A 421 15.60 11.38 7.96
C ALA A 421 14.31 11.66 7.17
N ALA A 422 13.64 10.64 6.66
CA ALA A 422 12.35 10.79 5.97
C ALA A 422 11.25 11.22 6.95
N THR A 423 11.24 10.65 8.15
CA THR A 423 10.31 11.01 9.23
C THR A 423 10.50 12.47 9.64
N ALA A 424 11.73 12.89 9.90
CA ALA A 424 12.05 14.27 10.25
C ALA A 424 11.67 15.26 9.13
N LEU A 425 11.91 14.87 7.86
CA LEU A 425 11.46 15.65 6.70
C LEU A 425 9.93 15.83 6.71
N ALA A 426 9.18 14.76 6.88
CA ALA A 426 7.73 14.79 6.88
C ALA A 426 7.18 15.63 8.03
N GLN A 427 7.69 15.45 9.26
CA GLN A 427 7.30 16.23 10.45
C GLN A 427 7.56 17.72 10.26
N LYS A 428 8.75 18.08 9.71
CA LYS A 428 9.10 19.46 9.41
C LYS A 428 8.15 20.11 8.39
N GLU A 429 7.78 19.37 7.35
CA GLU A 429 6.85 19.89 6.33
C GLU A 429 5.42 19.95 6.85
N VAL A 430 4.97 18.97 7.65
CA VAL A 430 3.68 19.02 8.37
C VAL A 430 3.58 20.27 9.23
N ALA A 431 4.61 20.60 10.01
CA ALA A 431 4.63 21.80 10.84
C ALA A 431 4.51 23.10 10.02
N LYS A 432 5.07 23.15 8.80
CA LYS A 432 4.89 24.29 7.90
C LYS A 432 3.49 24.35 7.26
N LEU A 433 2.96 23.18 6.89
CA LEU A 433 1.65 23.08 6.26
C LEU A 433 0.52 23.34 7.26
N MET A 434 0.73 23.02 8.54
CA MET A 434 -0.24 23.15 9.63
C MET A 434 0.33 23.98 10.78
N PRO A 435 0.56 25.28 10.58
CA PRO A 435 1.15 26.14 11.61
C PRO A 435 0.21 26.44 12.76
N HIS A 436 -1.10 26.21 12.58
CA HIS A 436 -2.13 26.58 13.54
C HIS A 436 -2.49 25.38 14.43
N LYS A 437 -2.54 25.60 15.73
CA LYS A 437 -2.79 24.54 16.71
C LYS A 437 -4.27 24.23 16.83
N VAL A 438 -4.59 22.96 16.80
CA VAL A 438 -5.91 22.39 17.12
C VAL A 438 -5.79 21.60 18.42
N VAL A 439 -6.79 21.67 19.28
CA VAL A 439 -6.85 20.93 20.56
C VAL A 439 -8.20 20.23 20.66
N VAL A 440 -8.19 18.94 20.90
CA VAL A 440 -9.39 18.13 21.18
C VAL A 440 -9.56 18.01 22.69
N LEU A 441 -10.66 18.54 23.22
CA LEU A 441 -10.90 18.55 24.67
C LEU A 441 -11.60 17.25 25.12
N ALA A 442 -10.98 16.11 24.81
CA ALA A 442 -11.42 14.81 25.26
C ALA A 442 -10.28 13.80 25.13
N ASP A 443 -9.87 13.16 26.21
CA ASP A 443 -8.90 12.06 26.17
C ASP A 443 -9.51 10.81 25.54
N VAL A 444 -10.81 10.60 25.76
CA VAL A 444 -11.58 9.47 25.23
C VAL A 444 -12.84 9.98 24.54
N ILE A 445 -13.04 9.56 23.30
CA ILE A 445 -14.23 9.85 22.51
C ILE A 445 -15.07 8.59 22.40
N ASP A 446 -16.27 8.59 22.99
CA ASP A 446 -17.19 7.46 22.95
C ASP A 446 -18.29 7.67 21.89
N PRO A 447 -18.16 7.01 20.71
CA PRO A 447 -19.14 7.15 19.64
C PRO A 447 -20.51 6.53 19.95
N LYS A 448 -20.62 5.74 21.02
CA LYS A 448 -21.87 5.06 21.44
C LYS A 448 -22.66 5.85 22.48
N SER A 449 -22.14 6.99 22.91
CA SER A 449 -22.77 7.88 23.89
C SER A 449 -23.25 9.19 23.26
N ASP A 450 -24.00 9.98 24.05
CA ASP A 450 -24.38 11.34 23.66
C ASP A 450 -23.30 12.39 23.97
N GLN A 451 -22.03 11.94 24.12
CA GLN A 451 -20.88 12.80 24.40
C GLN A 451 -20.77 13.92 23.38
N ARG A 452 -20.51 15.12 23.87
CA ARG A 452 -20.12 16.28 23.09
C ARG A 452 -18.64 16.52 23.27
N VAL A 453 -17.95 16.75 22.16
CA VAL A 453 -16.50 16.97 22.13
C VAL A 453 -16.23 18.38 21.61
N ASP A 454 -15.54 19.17 22.39
CA ASP A 454 -15.05 20.46 21.97
C ASP A 454 -13.71 20.31 21.26
N VAL A 455 -13.59 20.94 20.10
CA VAL A 455 -12.37 21.05 19.32
C VAL A 455 -12.03 22.53 19.18
N VAL A 456 -10.88 22.94 19.67
CA VAL A 456 -10.43 24.33 19.71
C VAL A 456 -9.45 24.58 18.57
N LEU A 457 -9.69 25.61 17.77
CA LEU A 457 -8.71 26.18 16.86
C LEU A 457 -8.13 27.45 17.50
N LEU A 458 -6.84 27.44 17.80
CA LEU A 458 -6.20 28.56 18.43
C LEU A 458 -5.90 29.69 17.44
N SER A 459 -6.15 30.91 17.86
CA SER A 459 -5.66 32.11 17.19
C SER A 459 -4.15 32.27 17.41
N ASP A 460 -3.46 32.81 16.44
CA ASP A 460 -2.03 33.10 16.52
C ASP A 460 -1.69 34.45 15.87
N LYS A 461 -0.43 34.71 15.55
CA LYS A 461 0.00 35.95 14.88
C LYS A 461 -0.51 36.06 13.44
N THR A 462 -0.88 34.95 12.82
CA THR A 462 -1.21 34.82 11.38
C THR A 462 -2.65 34.43 11.15
N LEU A 463 -3.35 33.91 12.17
CA LEU A 463 -4.73 33.49 12.13
C LEU A 463 -5.54 34.09 13.28
N ASP A 464 -6.61 34.77 12.94
CA ASP A 464 -7.76 35.04 13.82
C ASP A 464 -8.77 33.90 13.62
N ALA A 465 -8.78 32.95 14.56
CA ALA A 465 -9.63 31.76 14.45
C ALA A 465 -11.12 32.10 14.45
N THR A 466 -11.52 33.25 14.99
CA THR A 466 -12.94 33.68 15.03
C THR A 466 -13.49 34.05 13.64
N LYS A 467 -12.62 34.24 12.64
CA LYS A 467 -12.97 34.59 11.26
C LYS A 467 -13.07 33.41 10.31
N VAL A 468 -12.94 32.18 10.78
CA VAL A 468 -13.07 31.01 9.91
C VAL A 468 -14.54 30.77 9.55
N ASP A 469 -14.76 30.14 8.39
CA ASP A 469 -16.11 29.82 7.90
C ASP A 469 -16.64 28.56 8.61
N VAL A 470 -17.45 28.78 9.66
CA VAL A 470 -18.08 27.71 10.44
C VAL A 470 -18.91 26.74 9.58
N LYS A 471 -19.56 27.24 8.51
CA LYS A 471 -20.38 26.41 7.62
C LYS A 471 -19.53 25.44 6.78
N LYS A 472 -18.25 25.75 6.60
CA LYS A 472 -17.27 24.92 5.89
C LYS A 472 -16.34 24.18 6.82
N THR A 473 -16.59 24.26 8.13
CA THR A 473 -15.79 23.56 9.13
C THR A 473 -16.34 22.15 9.35
N VAL A 474 -15.44 21.18 9.30
CA VAL A 474 -15.73 19.76 9.58
C VAL A 474 -14.56 19.14 10.34
N ALA A 475 -14.84 18.07 11.09
CA ALA A 475 -13.81 17.33 11.80
C ALA A 475 -14.02 15.82 11.70
N GLY A 476 -12.95 15.07 11.92
CA GLY A 476 -12.96 13.61 11.91
C GLY A 476 -11.58 13.03 11.59
N ALA A 477 -11.53 11.77 11.21
CA ALA A 477 -10.27 11.12 10.83
C ALA A 477 -9.64 11.76 9.60
N GLY A 478 -8.32 11.79 9.55
CA GLY A 478 -7.57 12.23 8.38
C GLY A 478 -7.82 11.32 7.17
N ARG A 479 -7.89 11.88 5.97
CA ARG A 479 -8.20 11.11 4.75
C ARG A 479 -7.25 9.93 4.51
N SER A 480 -5.98 10.11 4.80
CA SER A 480 -4.98 9.03 4.64
C SER A 480 -5.12 7.93 5.69
N SER A 481 -5.89 8.18 6.74
CA SER A 481 -6.16 7.23 7.82
C SER A 481 -7.45 6.43 7.62
N VAL A 482 -8.34 6.89 6.73
CA VAL A 482 -9.63 6.28 6.44
C VAL A 482 -9.75 5.92 4.96
N THR A 483 -10.88 5.33 4.60
CA THR A 483 -11.11 4.96 3.19
C THR A 483 -11.12 6.20 2.30
N THR A 484 -10.66 6.00 1.10
CA THR A 484 -10.56 7.00 0.04
C THR A 484 -11.91 7.46 -0.52
N LYS A 485 -13.00 6.90 -0.03
CA LYS A 485 -14.36 7.26 -0.42
C LYS A 485 -14.97 8.34 0.48
N VAL A 486 -14.33 8.67 1.62
CA VAL A 486 -14.83 9.71 2.53
C VAL A 486 -14.55 11.09 1.93
N THR A 487 -15.60 11.86 1.77
CA THR A 487 -15.57 13.25 1.33
C THR A 487 -15.72 14.20 2.52
N LEU A 488 -15.35 15.47 2.38
CA LEU A 488 -15.43 16.44 3.49
C LEU A 488 -16.86 16.59 4.05
N ASP A 489 -17.87 16.48 3.20
CA ASP A 489 -19.28 16.58 3.59
C ASP A 489 -19.77 15.39 4.44
N GLN A 490 -19.03 14.29 4.46
CA GLN A 490 -19.31 13.10 5.28
C GLN A 490 -18.68 13.16 6.66
N LEU A 491 -17.76 14.11 6.90
CA LEU A 491 -17.16 14.34 8.21
C LEU A 491 -18.14 15.10 9.13
N ALA A 492 -17.87 15.06 10.43
CA ALA A 492 -18.70 15.72 11.43
C ALA A 492 -18.75 17.22 11.21
N LYS A 493 -19.96 17.78 11.26
CA LYS A 493 -20.19 19.24 11.30
C LYS A 493 -20.34 19.69 12.75
N PRO A 494 -19.88 20.89 13.11
CA PRO A 494 -20.09 21.41 14.45
C PRO A 494 -21.59 21.60 14.73
N VAL A 495 -22.01 21.18 15.92
CA VAL A 495 -23.39 21.37 16.43
C VAL A 495 -23.58 22.77 16.92
N SER A 496 -22.55 23.32 17.56
CA SER A 496 -22.50 24.71 18.02
C SER A 496 -21.08 25.21 18.04
N THR A 497 -20.93 26.54 18.15
CA THR A 497 -19.63 27.20 18.27
C THR A 497 -19.69 28.29 19.33
N ARG A 498 -18.54 28.58 19.92
CA ARG A 498 -18.34 29.72 20.82
C ARG A 498 -16.90 30.22 20.69
N THR A 499 -16.67 31.42 21.18
CA THR A 499 -15.35 32.00 21.30
C THR A 499 -14.90 32.05 22.75
N MET A 500 -13.61 31.83 22.99
CA MET A 500 -12.98 32.00 24.29
C MET A 500 -11.48 32.20 24.10
N ASP A 501 -10.82 32.79 25.05
CA ASP A 501 -9.35 32.80 25.13
C ASP A 501 -8.93 31.54 25.91
N PHE A 502 -8.74 30.45 25.16
CA PHE A 502 -8.49 29.11 25.71
C PHE A 502 -7.09 28.99 26.34
N ASN A 503 -6.10 29.55 25.69
CA ASN A 503 -4.69 29.47 26.14
C ASN A 503 -4.24 30.67 26.96
N LYS A 504 -5.15 31.64 27.24
CA LYS A 504 -4.90 32.85 28.02
C LYS A 504 -3.80 33.74 27.41
N ASP A 505 -3.71 33.81 26.09
CA ASP A 505 -2.75 34.66 25.40
C ASP A 505 -3.32 36.03 24.97
N GLY A 506 -4.54 36.33 25.37
CA GLY A 506 -5.26 37.58 25.09
C GLY A 506 -5.97 37.59 23.73
N LYS A 507 -6.01 36.47 22.99
CA LYS A 507 -6.71 36.34 21.74
C LYS A 507 -7.90 35.40 21.88
N ALA A 508 -8.99 35.74 21.21
CA ALA A 508 -10.14 34.87 21.14
C ALA A 508 -9.89 33.70 20.19
N ASP A 509 -10.06 32.49 20.69
CA ASP A 509 -10.03 31.23 19.96
C ASP A 509 -11.41 30.79 19.54
N MET A 510 -11.50 29.91 18.54
CA MET A 510 -12.76 29.32 18.11
C MET A 510 -12.92 27.90 18.63
N VAL A 511 -14.00 27.67 19.37
CA VAL A 511 -14.39 26.35 19.88
C VAL A 511 -15.53 25.81 19.05
N PHE A 512 -15.36 24.63 18.50
CA PHE A 512 -16.37 23.88 17.76
C PHE A 512 -16.83 22.69 18.61
N ASN A 513 -18.12 22.55 18.83
CA ASN A 513 -18.70 21.41 19.54
C ASN A 513 -19.24 20.38 18.57
N PHE A 514 -18.79 19.14 18.69
CA PHE A 514 -19.17 18.03 17.82
C PHE A 514 -19.87 16.92 18.62
N ALA A 515 -20.74 16.15 17.94
CA ALA A 515 -21.24 14.90 18.49
C ALA A 515 -20.17 13.80 18.34
N ALA A 516 -19.84 13.09 19.41
CA ALA A 516 -18.81 12.04 19.40
C ALA A 516 -19.07 10.96 18.35
N LYS A 517 -20.33 10.54 18.18
CA LYS A 517 -20.75 9.56 17.17
C LYS A 517 -20.42 9.96 15.73
N ASP A 518 -20.51 11.26 15.42
CA ASP A 518 -20.22 11.77 14.09
C ASP A 518 -18.72 11.99 13.91
N LEU A 519 -18.04 12.48 14.97
CA LEU A 519 -16.60 12.74 14.96
C LEU A 519 -15.79 11.44 14.76
N ALA A 520 -16.17 10.36 15.43
CA ALA A 520 -15.51 9.06 15.37
C ALA A 520 -16.13 8.07 14.35
N LYS A 521 -17.04 8.53 13.49
CA LYS A 521 -17.83 7.69 12.57
C LYS A 521 -17.02 6.69 11.72
N PHE A 522 -15.78 7.02 11.38
CA PHE A 522 -14.93 6.21 10.53
C PHE A 522 -13.73 5.64 11.27
N MET A 523 -13.77 5.57 12.60
CA MET A 523 -12.65 5.19 13.43
C MET A 523 -12.88 3.84 14.10
N ILE A 524 -11.79 3.18 14.48
CA ILE A 524 -11.80 1.86 15.09
C ILE A 524 -11.86 2.01 16.61
N PRO A 525 -12.78 1.33 17.30
CA PRO A 525 -12.81 1.30 18.75
C PRO A 525 -11.48 0.78 19.34
N GLY A 526 -11.06 1.35 20.46
CA GLY A 526 -9.85 0.97 21.18
C GLY A 526 -8.54 1.46 20.57
N THR A 527 -8.59 2.39 19.61
CA THR A 527 -7.41 2.98 18.98
C THR A 527 -7.25 4.45 19.27
N VAL A 528 -6.01 4.93 19.36
CA VAL A 528 -5.70 6.36 19.40
C VAL A 528 -5.71 6.89 17.96
N TYR A 529 -6.48 7.93 17.73
CA TYR A 529 -6.60 8.57 16.42
C TYR A 529 -6.11 10.00 16.42
N ASP A 530 -5.61 10.42 15.25
CA ASP A 530 -5.45 11.80 14.83
C ASP A 530 -6.81 12.36 14.37
N PHE A 531 -7.43 13.18 15.21
CA PHE A 531 -8.66 13.90 14.89
C PHE A 531 -8.33 15.20 14.19
N TRP A 532 -8.70 15.29 12.94
CA TRP A 532 -8.41 16.42 12.08
C TRP A 532 -9.57 17.41 12.06
N LEU A 533 -9.22 18.69 12.16
CA LEU A 533 -10.12 19.82 11.86
C LEU A 533 -9.78 20.38 10.48
N TYR A 534 -10.80 20.57 9.67
CA TYR A 534 -10.71 21.17 8.33
C TYR A 534 -11.61 22.39 8.27
N THR A 535 -11.06 23.56 7.93
CA THR A 535 -11.82 24.80 7.83
C THR A 535 -11.19 25.74 6.78
N VAL A 536 -11.80 26.89 6.53
CA VAL A 536 -11.29 27.90 5.63
C VAL A 536 -11.40 29.29 6.26
N ASN A 537 -10.43 30.16 5.98
CA ASN A 537 -10.50 31.60 6.23
C ASN A 537 -10.38 32.31 4.86
N GLY A 538 -11.51 32.82 4.35
CA GLY A 538 -11.60 33.31 2.99
C GLY A 538 -11.29 32.21 1.96
N LYS A 539 -10.18 32.36 1.24
CA LYS A 539 -9.68 31.36 0.26
C LYS A 539 -8.63 30.41 0.84
N THR A 540 -8.14 30.69 2.05
CA THR A 540 -7.06 29.91 2.67
C THR A 540 -7.64 28.70 3.38
N ARG A 541 -7.14 27.51 3.09
CA ARG A 541 -7.47 26.26 3.77
C ARG A 541 -6.61 26.10 5.02
N ILE A 542 -7.30 25.87 6.12
CA ILE A 542 -6.70 25.71 7.45
C ILE A 542 -7.03 24.29 7.92
N THR A 543 -6.04 23.60 8.41
CA THR A 543 -6.19 22.28 9.00
C THR A 543 -5.18 22.08 10.12
N GLY A 544 -5.52 21.25 11.07
CA GLY A 544 -4.67 20.78 12.14
C GLY A 544 -5.30 19.54 12.75
N PHE A 545 -4.60 18.88 13.63
CA PHE A 545 -5.12 17.72 14.35
C PHE A 545 -4.63 17.69 15.79
N ASP A 546 -5.32 16.91 16.58
CA ASP A 546 -4.91 16.46 17.90
C ASP A 546 -5.33 15.00 18.08
N THR A 547 -4.85 14.35 19.11
CA THR A 547 -5.06 12.92 19.32
C THR A 547 -6.01 12.63 20.46
N ALA A 548 -6.85 11.62 20.30
CA ALA A 548 -7.68 11.08 21.38
C ALA A 548 -7.90 9.58 21.16
N LEU A 549 -8.21 8.86 22.24
CA LEU A 549 -8.60 7.47 22.21
C LEU A 549 -10.07 7.35 21.77
N VAL A 550 -10.35 6.52 20.78
CA VAL A 550 -11.72 6.08 20.51
C VAL A 550 -12.07 4.99 21.50
N ALA A 551 -13.15 5.18 22.25
CA ALA A 551 -13.56 4.26 23.30
C ALA A 551 -13.62 2.80 22.79
N PRO A 552 -13.03 1.84 23.51
CA PRO A 552 -13.13 0.43 23.16
C PRO A 552 -14.55 -0.09 23.38
N ASP A 553 -14.87 -1.23 22.78
CA ASP A 553 -16.14 -1.90 23.02
C ASP A 553 -16.31 -2.23 24.51
N GLY A 554 -17.47 -1.88 25.06
CA GLY A 554 -17.77 -2.06 26.49
C GLY A 554 -17.19 -0.98 27.41
N TYR A 555 -16.66 0.11 26.87
CA TYR A 555 -16.19 1.25 27.64
C TYR A 555 -17.28 1.80 28.56
N LYS A 556 -16.93 2.01 29.83
CA LYS A 556 -17.79 2.69 30.83
C LYS A 556 -17.04 3.94 31.24
N PRO A 557 -17.63 5.15 31.04
CA PRO A 557 -17.01 6.38 31.49
C PRO A 557 -16.75 6.29 33.01
N GLN A 558 -15.54 6.58 33.44
CA GLN A 558 -15.28 6.80 34.85
C GLN A 558 -16.09 8.05 35.26
N LYS A 559 -16.92 7.95 36.31
CA LYS A 559 -17.56 9.13 36.91
C LYS A 559 -16.43 10.11 37.24
N ALA A 560 -16.49 11.30 36.64
CA ALA A 560 -15.56 12.37 36.98
C ALA A 560 -15.55 12.50 38.51
N LYS A 561 -14.40 12.26 39.14
CA LYS A 561 -14.18 12.74 40.48
C LYS A 561 -14.33 14.25 40.37
N SER A 562 -15.31 14.81 41.09
CA SER A 562 -15.46 16.24 41.23
C SER A 562 -14.21 16.76 41.94
N GLU A 563 -13.16 17.06 41.17
CA GLU A 563 -12.08 17.89 41.66
C GLU A 563 -12.60 19.32 41.60
N THR A 564 -13.06 19.77 42.75
CA THR A 564 -13.15 21.20 43.11
C THR A 564 -11.75 21.75 42.93
N HIS A 565 -11.49 22.39 41.78
CA HIS A 565 -10.33 23.27 41.65
C HIS A 565 -10.62 24.57 42.36
N ASP A 566 -10.41 24.56 43.68
CA ASP A 566 -9.95 25.71 44.43
C ASP A 566 -8.41 25.78 44.25
N ARG A 567 -7.96 26.62 43.31
CA ARG A 567 -6.75 27.46 43.40
C ARG A 567 -6.55 28.27 42.14
#